data_862e4ea349d5f02be7f03d8dee118a54
#
_entry.id   862e4ea349d5f02be7f03d8dee118a54
#
_cell.length_a   1.000
_cell.length_b   1.000
_cell.length_c   1.000
_cell.angle_alpha   90.00
_cell.angle_beta   90.00
_cell.angle_gamma   90.00
#
_symmetry.space_group_name_H-M   'P 1'
#
loop_
_entity.id
_entity.type
_entity.pdbx_description
1 polymer ?
#
loop_
_entity_poly.entity_id
_entity_poly.type
_entity_poly.pdbx_seq_one_letter_code
_entity_poly.pdbx_strand_id
1 'polypeptide(L)'
;SGSERYTYQLTLSGIPESFRVTRKGVNNPIASDADSDFVAKGNGGAATKWFYLPVPTEEMVKNNQLGYPQVDVGLVPVRNLEITKKADNNADVSDAVFAIYGPYTTEELANLTAVSPAKKVGEMTSSSNVYRFVSTQSAYLTYADNYLVVETSAPAPYLSTGATFSGKEGIAPHGEVEIDGEKHSCFVLEGMNTLPGDFKADSRKTY
;
A
#
# COMPACT_ATOMS: atom_id res chain seq x y z
N SER A 1 15.35 22.90 42.16
CA SER A 1 16.07 21.86 41.41
C SER A 1 15.11 21.27 40.42
N GLY A 2 15.22 21.65 39.15
CA GLY A 2 14.43 21.11 38.08
C GLY A 2 14.89 19.67 37.85
N SER A 3 13.99 18.71 38.00
CA SER A 3 14.24 17.32 37.60
C SER A 3 14.39 17.29 36.08
N GLU A 4 15.58 17.01 35.59
CA GLU A 4 15.79 16.74 34.17
C GLU A 4 14.90 15.57 33.75
N ARG A 5 14.05 15.77 32.75
CA ARG A 5 13.22 14.72 32.16
C ARG A 5 13.91 14.19 30.92
N TYR A 6 14.21 12.90 30.91
CA TYR A 6 14.72 12.25 29.72
C TYR A 6 13.59 11.98 28.74
N THR A 7 13.87 12.23 27.46
CA THR A 7 13.00 11.84 26.36
C THR A 7 13.48 10.53 25.77
N TYR A 8 12.54 9.69 25.38
CA TYR A 8 12.78 8.37 24.82
C TYR A 8 12.16 8.27 23.42
N GLN A 9 12.79 7.50 22.58
CA GLN A 9 12.26 7.12 21.28
C GLN A 9 12.50 5.62 21.10
N LEU A 10 11.45 4.88 20.78
CA LEU A 10 11.58 3.48 20.37
C LEU A 10 11.83 3.43 18.87
N THR A 11 12.74 2.56 18.46
CA THR A 11 13.03 2.30 17.05
C THR A 11 12.75 0.84 16.74
N LEU A 12 12.11 0.60 15.60
CA LEU A 12 11.86 -0.71 15.04
C LEU A 12 12.79 -0.90 13.85
N SER A 13 13.53 -2.00 13.84
CA SER A 13 14.40 -2.40 12.75
C SER A 13 14.05 -3.81 12.29
N GLY A 14 14.42 -4.16 11.06
CA GLY A 14 14.18 -5.51 10.54
C GLY A 14 12.71 -5.81 10.22
N ILE A 15 11.93 -4.80 9.82
CA ILE A 15 10.58 -5.04 9.29
C ILE A 15 10.72 -5.91 8.04
N PRO A 16 10.06 -7.09 7.97
CA PRO A 16 10.14 -7.94 6.79
C PRO A 16 9.69 -7.19 5.54
N GLU A 17 10.31 -7.48 4.40
CA GLU A 17 10.01 -6.78 3.14
C GLU A 17 8.55 -6.90 2.70
N SER A 18 7.87 -7.97 3.11
CA SER A 18 6.44 -8.21 2.85
C SER A 18 5.49 -7.41 3.76
N PHE A 19 6.02 -6.57 4.67
CA PHE A 19 5.20 -5.77 5.57
C PHE A 19 5.58 -4.29 5.55
N ARG A 20 4.60 -3.46 5.91
CA ARG A 20 4.78 -2.04 6.20
C ARG A 20 4.12 -1.70 7.52
N VAL A 21 4.64 -0.68 8.19
CA VAL A 21 4.01 -0.14 9.40
C VAL A 21 2.70 0.52 9.01
N THR A 22 1.62 0.19 9.72
CA THR A 22 0.31 0.80 9.50
C THR A 22 0.34 2.28 9.87
N ARG A 23 -0.50 3.06 9.21
CA ARG A 23 -0.71 4.46 9.59
C ARG A 23 -1.62 4.50 10.83
N LYS A 24 -1.41 5.48 11.68
CA LYS A 24 -2.27 5.73 12.84
C LYS A 24 -3.73 5.94 12.40
N GLY A 25 -4.66 5.24 13.06
CA GLY A 25 -6.10 5.38 12.81
C GLY A 25 -6.61 4.72 11.53
N VAL A 26 -5.83 3.87 10.86
CA VAL A 26 -6.28 3.11 9.68
C VAL A 26 -6.77 1.74 10.10
N ASN A 27 -8.08 1.51 9.95
CA ASN A 27 -8.66 0.20 10.20
C ASN A 27 -8.29 -0.76 9.05
N ASN A 28 -7.57 -1.83 9.37
CA ASN A 28 -7.16 -2.84 8.40
C ASN A 28 -7.76 -4.20 8.76
N PRO A 29 -8.65 -4.77 7.94
CA PRO A 29 -9.33 -6.02 8.25
C PRO A 29 -8.41 -7.25 8.33
N ILE A 30 -7.18 -7.15 7.81
CA ILE A 30 -6.20 -8.25 7.85
C ILE A 30 -5.22 -8.10 9.03
N ALA A 31 -5.05 -6.89 9.56
CA ALA A 31 -4.25 -6.62 10.75
C ALA A 31 -5.18 -6.42 11.94
N SER A 32 -4.99 -7.17 13.01
CA SER A 32 -5.84 -7.13 14.20
C SER A 32 -5.77 -5.81 14.97
N ASP A 33 -4.70 -5.02 14.78
CA ASP A 33 -4.52 -3.71 15.39
C ASP A 33 -4.07 -2.70 14.34
N ALA A 34 -5.00 -1.82 13.99
CA ALA A 34 -4.82 -0.83 12.94
C ALA A 34 -4.07 0.42 13.40
N ASP A 35 -3.93 0.62 14.69
CA ASP A 35 -3.20 1.77 15.23
C ASP A 35 -1.72 1.44 15.40
N SER A 36 -0.86 2.39 15.01
CA SER A 36 0.57 2.27 15.19
C SER A 36 1.13 3.59 15.72
N ASP A 37 1.83 3.51 16.83
CA ASP A 37 2.59 4.64 17.35
C ASP A 37 3.91 4.86 16.59
N PHE A 38 4.27 3.91 15.74
CA PHE A 38 5.45 3.99 14.91
C PHE A 38 5.16 4.64 13.56
N VAL A 39 6.08 5.46 13.10
CA VAL A 39 6.08 6.07 11.77
C VAL A 39 7.22 5.46 10.97
N ALA A 40 6.93 5.01 9.76
CA ALA A 40 7.93 4.45 8.86
C ALA A 40 9.06 5.44 8.56
N LYS A 41 10.29 4.93 8.51
CA LYS A 41 11.49 5.67 8.10
C LYS A 41 12.02 5.09 6.78
N GLY A 42 12.69 5.94 5.98
CA GLY A 42 13.14 5.59 4.63
C GLY A 42 14.14 4.43 4.51
N ASN A 43 14.69 3.94 5.62
CA ASN A 43 15.68 2.86 5.66
C ASN A 43 15.08 1.47 6.01
N GLY A 44 13.78 1.28 5.86
CA GLY A 44 13.11 0.03 6.19
C GLY A 44 12.83 -0.17 7.69
N GLY A 45 13.06 0.84 8.50
CA GLY A 45 12.72 0.86 9.91
C GLY A 45 11.51 1.76 10.21
N ALA A 46 11.17 1.86 11.48
CA ALA A 46 10.17 2.79 11.99
C ALA A 46 10.57 3.32 13.37
N ALA A 47 10.01 4.44 13.78
CA ALA A 47 10.25 4.98 15.09
C ALA A 47 9.00 5.69 15.64
N THR A 48 8.86 5.69 16.97
CA THR A 48 7.87 6.52 17.66
C THR A 48 8.25 8.01 17.58
N LYS A 49 7.31 8.87 17.92
CA LYS A 49 7.66 10.23 18.36
C LYS A 49 8.45 10.16 19.67
N TRP A 50 9.19 11.22 20.00
CA TRP A 50 9.82 11.35 21.31
C TRP A 50 8.76 11.48 22.39
N PHE A 51 8.89 10.75 23.49
CA PHE A 51 7.98 10.77 24.61
C PHE A 51 8.72 10.78 25.95
N TYR A 52 8.02 11.17 26.99
CA TYR A 52 8.52 11.12 28.36
C TYR A 52 7.96 9.87 29.04
N LEU A 53 8.79 9.17 29.79
CA LEU A 53 8.26 8.17 30.72
C LEU A 53 7.64 8.92 31.93
N PRO A 54 6.46 8.48 32.39
CA PRO A 54 5.88 9.05 33.60
C PRO A 54 6.81 8.78 34.80
N VAL A 55 7.02 9.79 35.62
CA VAL A 55 7.72 9.60 36.90
C VAL A 55 6.69 8.99 37.88
N PRO A 56 6.89 7.78 38.38
CA PRO A 56 5.96 7.17 39.31
C PRO A 56 5.91 7.97 40.62
N THR A 57 4.72 8.24 41.10
CA THR A 57 4.53 8.80 42.42
C THR A 57 4.75 7.70 43.49
N GLU A 58 5.04 8.08 44.72
CA GLU A 58 5.16 7.10 45.84
C GLU A 58 3.90 6.24 45.99
N GLU A 59 2.73 6.83 45.77
CA GLU A 59 1.46 6.12 45.85
C GLU A 59 1.31 5.11 44.68
N MET A 60 1.71 5.45 43.46
CA MET A 60 1.75 4.53 42.33
C MET A 60 2.68 3.34 42.58
N VAL A 61 3.84 3.59 43.19
CA VAL A 61 4.80 2.54 43.57
C VAL A 61 4.21 1.62 44.64
N LYS A 62 3.60 2.21 45.67
CA LYS A 62 2.97 1.43 46.80
C LYS A 62 1.83 0.54 46.29
N ASN A 63 1.06 1.02 45.33
CA ASN A 63 -0.11 0.30 44.80
C ASN A 63 0.22 -0.58 43.58
N ASN A 64 1.48 -0.72 43.21
CA ASN A 64 1.94 -1.40 41.99
C ASN A 64 1.24 -0.91 40.73
N GLN A 65 0.86 0.38 40.70
CA GLN A 65 0.18 1.08 39.58
C GLN A 65 1.20 1.87 38.77
N LEU A 66 2.28 1.23 38.37
CA LEU A 66 3.24 1.83 37.44
C LEU A 66 2.56 1.94 36.08
N GLY A 67 2.15 3.16 35.72
CA GLY A 67 1.61 3.43 34.38
C GLY A 67 2.73 3.30 33.34
N TYR A 68 2.76 2.17 32.65
CA TYR A 68 3.63 2.02 31.50
C TYR A 68 2.98 2.71 30.30
N PRO A 69 3.72 3.50 29.50
CA PRO A 69 3.20 3.98 28.24
C PRO A 69 2.91 2.77 27.34
N GLN A 70 1.68 2.67 26.87
CA GLN A 70 1.32 1.69 25.86
C GLN A 70 1.84 2.19 24.52
N VAL A 71 2.64 1.37 23.85
CA VAL A 71 3.20 1.67 22.53
C VAL A 71 2.93 0.50 21.62
N ASP A 72 2.09 0.73 20.63
CA ASP A 72 1.63 -0.30 19.71
C ASP A 72 2.30 -0.16 18.35
N VAL A 73 2.55 -1.27 17.67
CA VAL A 73 3.00 -1.32 16.29
C VAL A 73 2.10 -2.22 15.46
N GLY A 74 1.42 -1.62 14.49
CA GLY A 74 0.66 -2.36 13.50
C GLY A 74 1.51 -2.62 12.26
N LEU A 75 1.43 -3.83 11.70
CA LEU A 75 2.07 -4.20 10.45
C LEU A 75 1.01 -4.64 9.44
N VAL A 76 1.09 -4.10 8.23
CA VAL A 76 0.22 -4.47 7.12
C VAL A 76 1.00 -5.24 6.06
N PRO A 77 0.51 -6.41 5.62
CA PRO A 77 1.14 -7.15 4.54
C PRO A 77 0.96 -6.41 3.20
N VAL A 78 2.02 -6.43 2.39
CA VAL A 78 2.04 -5.75 1.09
C VAL A 78 2.30 -6.73 -0.05
N ARG A 79 1.82 -6.36 -1.24
CA ARG A 79 1.97 -7.12 -2.48
C ARG A 79 2.65 -6.30 -3.56
N ASN A 80 3.23 -6.97 -4.55
CA ASN A 80 3.69 -6.39 -5.80
C ASN A 80 2.65 -6.64 -6.90
N LEU A 81 2.78 -5.94 -8.02
CA LEU A 81 1.97 -6.15 -9.22
C LEU A 81 2.89 -6.38 -10.42
N GLU A 82 2.53 -7.34 -11.26
CA GLU A 82 3.14 -7.57 -12.57
C GLU A 82 2.07 -7.63 -13.64
N ILE A 83 2.28 -6.92 -14.74
CA ILE A 83 1.40 -6.91 -15.91
C ILE A 83 2.22 -7.36 -17.11
N THR A 84 1.68 -8.28 -17.90
CA THR A 84 2.19 -8.58 -19.24
C THR A 84 1.27 -7.96 -20.26
N LYS A 85 1.80 -7.01 -21.09
CA LYS A 85 1.01 -6.35 -22.12
C LYS A 85 1.25 -6.96 -23.49
N LYS A 86 0.14 -7.23 -24.19
CA LYS A 86 0.14 -7.71 -25.56
C LYS A 86 -0.86 -6.93 -26.42
N ALA A 87 -0.59 -6.85 -27.70
CA ALA A 87 -1.53 -6.35 -28.70
C ALA A 87 -2.55 -7.45 -29.09
N ASP A 88 -3.60 -7.08 -29.81
CA ASP A 88 -4.65 -8.00 -30.28
C ASP A 88 -4.11 -9.15 -31.14
N ASN A 89 -3.04 -8.90 -31.88
CA ASN A 89 -2.33 -9.90 -32.67
C ASN A 89 -1.33 -10.74 -31.85
N ASN A 90 -1.39 -10.65 -30.52
CA ASN A 90 -0.52 -11.32 -29.56
C ASN A 90 0.96 -10.86 -29.56
N ALA A 91 1.29 -9.77 -30.29
CA ALA A 91 2.63 -9.18 -30.24
C ALA A 91 2.88 -8.54 -28.88
N ASP A 92 4.12 -8.60 -28.42
CA ASP A 92 4.56 -7.96 -27.18
C ASP A 92 4.57 -6.42 -27.34
N VAL A 93 4.09 -5.71 -26.32
CA VAL A 93 4.03 -4.24 -26.31
C VAL A 93 4.85 -3.70 -25.15
N SER A 94 5.91 -2.96 -25.49
CA SER A 94 6.74 -2.20 -24.54
C SER A 94 6.31 -0.71 -24.49
N ASP A 95 6.93 0.05 -23.62
CA ASP A 95 6.86 1.52 -23.55
C ASP A 95 5.45 2.08 -23.29
N ALA A 96 4.51 1.26 -22.84
CA ALA A 96 3.27 1.72 -22.24
C ALA A 96 3.52 2.27 -20.84
N VAL A 97 2.59 3.05 -20.31
CA VAL A 97 2.62 3.57 -18.95
C VAL A 97 1.36 3.11 -18.23
N PHE A 98 1.55 2.48 -17.06
CA PHE A 98 0.45 2.14 -16.16
C PHE A 98 0.60 2.93 -14.87
N ALA A 99 -0.46 3.61 -14.45
CA ALA A 99 -0.53 4.28 -13.16
C ALA A 99 -1.47 3.52 -12.21
N ILE A 100 -1.13 3.53 -10.93
CA ILE A 100 -1.90 2.87 -9.87
C ILE A 100 -2.48 3.95 -8.97
N TYR A 101 -3.78 3.88 -8.74
CA TYR A 101 -4.53 4.80 -7.90
C TYR A 101 -5.23 4.05 -6.76
N GLY A 102 -5.33 4.68 -5.60
CA GLY A 102 -6.01 4.12 -4.44
C GLY A 102 -5.39 4.53 -3.11
N PRO A 103 -5.81 3.90 -2.00
CA PRO A 103 -6.85 2.87 -1.96
C PRO A 103 -8.26 3.43 -2.21
N TYR A 104 -9.15 2.53 -2.65
CA TYR A 104 -10.57 2.80 -2.87
C TYR A 104 -11.45 1.80 -2.11
N THR A 105 -12.61 2.26 -1.63
CA THR A 105 -13.66 1.34 -1.19
C THR A 105 -14.39 0.74 -2.39
N THR A 106 -15.12 -0.35 -2.18
CA THR A 106 -15.96 -0.95 -3.23
C THR A 106 -17.03 0.01 -3.73
N GLU A 107 -17.58 0.84 -2.84
CA GLU A 107 -18.57 1.85 -3.18
C GLU A 107 -17.99 2.99 -4.02
N GLU A 108 -16.78 3.46 -3.67
CA GLU A 108 -16.07 4.46 -4.49
C GLU A 108 -15.81 3.93 -5.90
N LEU A 109 -15.33 2.67 -6.02
CA LEU A 109 -15.07 2.04 -7.32
C LEU A 109 -16.34 1.89 -8.17
N ALA A 110 -17.46 1.50 -7.56
CA ALA A 110 -18.72 1.30 -8.29
C ALA A 110 -19.23 2.58 -8.99
N ASN A 111 -18.84 3.76 -8.51
CA ASN A 111 -19.24 5.06 -9.03
C ASN A 111 -18.07 5.85 -9.66
N LEU A 112 -16.91 5.23 -9.79
CA LEU A 112 -15.69 5.93 -10.23
C LEU A 112 -15.71 6.13 -11.75
N THR A 113 -15.78 7.38 -12.19
CA THR A 113 -15.68 7.78 -13.60
C THR A 113 -14.39 8.52 -13.94
N ALA A 114 -13.76 9.12 -12.93
CA ALA A 114 -12.50 9.83 -13.07
C ALA A 114 -11.60 9.61 -11.85
N VAL A 115 -10.29 9.59 -12.05
CA VAL A 115 -9.33 9.41 -10.95
C VAL A 115 -8.84 10.75 -10.42
N SER A 116 -8.54 10.79 -9.13
CA SER A 116 -7.89 11.94 -8.50
C SER A 116 -6.37 11.76 -8.51
N PRO A 117 -5.58 12.74 -8.98
CA PRO A 117 -4.12 12.71 -8.88
C PRO A 117 -3.60 12.50 -7.45
N ALA A 118 -4.36 12.98 -6.44
CA ALA A 118 -4.01 12.80 -5.03
C ALA A 118 -4.05 11.34 -4.56
N LYS A 119 -4.76 10.46 -5.29
CA LYS A 119 -4.81 9.00 -5.02
C LYS A 119 -3.75 8.21 -5.79
N LYS A 120 -2.86 8.84 -6.55
CA LYS A 120 -1.80 8.14 -7.29
C LYS A 120 -0.80 7.50 -6.32
N VAL A 121 -0.65 6.19 -6.41
CA VAL A 121 0.31 5.39 -5.63
C VAL A 121 1.66 5.32 -6.33
N GLY A 122 1.65 5.14 -7.66
CA GLY A 122 2.86 5.07 -8.46
C GLY A 122 2.59 4.73 -9.92
N GLU A 123 3.67 4.53 -10.65
CA GLU A 123 3.66 4.19 -12.08
C GLU A 123 4.53 2.98 -12.37
N MET A 124 4.21 2.31 -13.49
CA MET A 124 5.02 1.26 -14.08
C MET A 124 5.33 1.61 -15.54
N THR A 125 6.61 1.59 -15.87
CA THR A 125 7.11 1.71 -17.24
C THR A 125 8.03 0.53 -17.52
N SER A 126 8.16 0.12 -18.78
CA SER A 126 9.05 -0.99 -19.12
C SER A 126 9.48 -0.90 -20.60
N SER A 127 10.73 -1.18 -20.88
CA SER A 127 11.25 -1.41 -22.22
C SER A 127 10.98 -2.81 -22.76
N SER A 128 10.27 -3.63 -21.99
CA SER A 128 9.75 -4.94 -22.38
C SER A 128 8.22 -4.96 -22.24
N ASN A 129 7.60 -6.08 -22.57
CA ASN A 129 6.17 -6.26 -22.39
C ASN A 129 5.76 -6.59 -20.93
N VAL A 130 6.69 -6.64 -19.98
CA VAL A 130 6.44 -6.95 -18.58
C VAL A 130 6.66 -5.71 -17.72
N TYR A 131 5.61 -5.25 -17.07
CA TYR A 131 5.57 -4.07 -16.22
C TYR A 131 5.46 -4.51 -14.77
N ARG A 132 6.27 -3.91 -13.87
CA ARG A 132 6.33 -4.30 -12.47
C ARG A 132 6.19 -3.10 -11.55
N PHE A 133 5.33 -3.24 -10.54
CA PHE A 133 5.29 -2.38 -9.38
C PHE A 133 5.81 -3.16 -8.17
N VAL A 134 6.88 -2.67 -7.59
CA VAL A 134 7.46 -3.24 -6.36
C VAL A 134 7.14 -2.29 -5.22
N SER A 135 6.39 -2.78 -4.24
CA SER A 135 6.05 -2.02 -3.05
C SER A 135 7.29 -1.60 -2.26
N THR A 136 7.39 -0.31 -1.98
CA THR A 136 8.46 0.31 -1.19
C THR A 136 7.93 0.83 0.16
N GLN A 137 8.74 1.50 0.97
CA GLN A 137 8.27 2.12 2.21
C GLN A 137 7.32 3.31 1.98
N SER A 138 7.49 4.03 0.88
CA SER A 138 6.72 5.24 0.57
C SER A 138 5.55 5.01 -0.38
N ALA A 139 5.63 3.99 -1.23
CA ALA A 139 4.60 3.63 -2.21
C ALA A 139 4.40 2.11 -2.20
N TYR A 140 3.25 1.65 -1.76
CA TYR A 140 2.98 0.24 -1.58
C TYR A 140 1.51 -0.12 -1.80
N LEU A 141 1.28 -1.37 -2.15
CA LEU A 141 -0.04 -1.96 -2.30
C LEU A 141 -0.26 -2.94 -1.13
N THR A 142 -1.36 -2.78 -0.41
CA THR A 142 -1.76 -3.74 0.62
C THR A 142 -2.59 -4.87 0.02
N TYR A 143 -2.68 -5.99 0.72
CA TYR A 143 -3.61 -7.05 0.33
C TYR A 143 -5.07 -6.69 0.60
N ALA A 144 -5.33 -5.86 1.62
CA ALA A 144 -6.69 -5.54 2.06
C ALA A 144 -7.42 -4.52 1.19
N ASP A 145 -6.67 -3.66 0.49
CA ASP A 145 -7.23 -2.52 -0.21
C ASP A 145 -7.43 -2.78 -1.71
N ASN A 146 -8.44 -2.10 -2.28
CA ASN A 146 -8.64 -2.08 -3.73
C ASN A 146 -7.84 -0.94 -4.35
N TYR A 147 -7.27 -1.23 -5.52
CA TYR A 147 -6.54 -0.24 -6.33
C TYR A 147 -7.05 -0.28 -7.77
N LEU A 148 -7.10 0.88 -8.41
CA LEU A 148 -7.35 0.99 -9.83
C LEU A 148 -6.03 1.08 -10.57
N VAL A 149 -5.84 0.24 -11.57
CA VAL A 149 -4.68 0.24 -12.45
C VAL A 149 -5.11 0.72 -13.81
N VAL A 150 -4.53 1.81 -14.27
CA VAL A 150 -4.94 2.54 -15.49
C VAL A 150 -3.80 2.53 -16.48
N GLU A 151 -4.06 2.20 -17.72
CA GLU A 151 -3.13 2.43 -18.82
C GLU A 151 -3.20 3.91 -19.24
N THR A 152 -2.28 4.72 -18.75
CA THR A 152 -2.28 6.17 -18.96
C THR A 152 -1.62 6.58 -20.28
N SER A 153 -0.83 5.69 -20.88
CA SER A 153 -0.23 5.91 -22.20
C SER A 153 0.04 4.59 -22.90
N ALA A 154 -0.27 4.51 -24.17
CA ALA A 154 0.11 3.43 -25.05
C ALA A 154 1.10 3.94 -26.12
N PRO A 155 2.11 3.14 -26.51
CA PRO A 155 3.02 3.52 -27.60
C PRO A 155 2.30 3.46 -28.94
N ALA A 156 2.64 4.33 -29.87
CA ALA A 156 2.12 4.27 -31.23
C ALA A 156 2.49 2.92 -31.91
N PRO A 157 1.59 2.28 -32.66
CA PRO A 157 0.27 2.76 -33.08
C PRO A 157 -0.90 2.36 -32.16
N TYR A 158 -0.64 1.92 -30.95
CA TYR A 158 -1.67 1.42 -30.02
C TYR A 158 -2.41 2.55 -29.31
N LEU A 159 -3.60 2.24 -28.80
CA LEU A 159 -4.43 3.15 -28.00
C LEU A 159 -4.49 2.65 -26.55
N SER A 160 -4.64 3.56 -25.60
CA SER A 160 -4.86 3.26 -24.18
C SER A 160 -6.34 2.97 -23.84
N THR A 161 -7.19 2.83 -24.85
CA THR A 161 -8.62 2.53 -24.73
C THR A 161 -8.95 1.17 -25.34
N GLY A 162 -10.05 0.55 -24.90
CA GLY A 162 -10.52 -0.74 -25.42
C GLY A 162 -9.68 -1.95 -25.02
N ALA A 163 -8.73 -1.79 -24.08
CA ALA A 163 -7.94 -2.91 -23.59
C ALA A 163 -8.81 -3.90 -22.79
N THR A 164 -8.56 -5.19 -22.97
CA THR A 164 -9.15 -6.25 -22.16
C THR A 164 -8.12 -6.74 -21.16
N PHE A 165 -8.59 -7.02 -19.94
CA PHE A 165 -7.74 -7.53 -18.88
C PHE A 165 -8.17 -8.95 -18.55
N SER A 166 -7.21 -9.85 -18.48
CA SER A 166 -7.39 -11.19 -17.95
C SER A 166 -6.35 -11.43 -16.87
N GLY A 167 -6.76 -11.97 -15.76
CA GLY A 167 -5.84 -12.11 -14.64
C GLY A 167 -6.19 -13.30 -13.75
N LYS A 168 -5.33 -13.47 -12.78
CA LYS A 168 -5.54 -14.37 -11.65
C LYS A 168 -6.62 -13.79 -10.73
N GLU A 169 -6.99 -14.55 -9.73
CA GLU A 169 -7.85 -14.13 -8.63
C GLU A 169 -7.43 -12.74 -8.09
N GLY A 170 -8.39 -11.87 -7.84
CA GLY A 170 -8.17 -10.51 -7.34
C GLY A 170 -7.96 -9.46 -8.44
N ILE A 171 -8.26 -9.78 -9.70
CA ILE A 171 -8.29 -8.79 -10.80
C ILE A 171 -9.68 -8.77 -11.43
N ALA A 172 -10.34 -7.60 -11.41
CA ALA A 172 -11.65 -7.39 -11.99
C ALA A 172 -11.62 -6.29 -13.06
N PRO A 173 -12.28 -6.47 -14.21
CA PRO A 173 -12.44 -5.41 -15.19
C PRO A 173 -13.21 -4.24 -14.57
N HIS A 174 -12.80 -2.98 -14.88
CA HIS A 174 -13.54 -1.79 -14.48
C HIS A 174 -14.07 -1.00 -15.69
N GLY A 175 -13.49 -1.20 -16.87
CA GLY A 175 -13.83 -0.48 -18.08
C GLY A 175 -12.90 0.70 -18.35
N GLU A 176 -13.42 1.92 -18.33
CA GLU A 176 -12.65 3.13 -18.60
C GLU A 176 -12.87 4.17 -17.51
N VAL A 177 -11.84 4.97 -17.28
CA VAL A 177 -11.90 6.17 -16.41
C VAL A 177 -11.30 7.37 -17.13
N GLU A 178 -11.69 8.57 -16.69
CA GLU A 178 -11.12 9.81 -17.20
C GLU A 178 -9.89 10.24 -16.40
N ILE A 179 -8.86 10.67 -17.14
CA ILE A 179 -7.69 11.39 -16.63
C ILE A 179 -7.51 12.61 -17.53
N ASP A 180 -7.55 13.80 -16.96
CA ASP A 180 -7.40 15.08 -17.68
C ASP A 180 -8.35 15.22 -18.90
N GLY A 181 -9.54 14.62 -18.83
CA GLY A 181 -10.56 14.66 -19.88
C GLY A 181 -10.42 13.60 -20.97
N GLU A 182 -9.43 12.72 -20.87
CA GLU A 182 -9.23 11.60 -21.79
C GLU A 182 -9.63 10.28 -21.12
N LYS A 183 -10.20 9.36 -21.91
CA LYS A 183 -10.59 8.02 -21.43
C LYS A 183 -9.44 7.03 -21.52
N HIS A 184 -9.30 6.25 -20.48
CA HIS A 184 -8.25 5.25 -20.37
C HIS A 184 -8.82 3.91 -19.88
N SER A 185 -8.36 2.81 -20.45
CA SER A 185 -8.69 1.47 -19.99
C SER A 185 -8.08 1.20 -18.61
N CYS A 186 -8.84 0.53 -17.76
CA CYS A 186 -8.42 0.22 -16.42
C CYS A 186 -8.99 -1.10 -15.89
N PHE A 187 -8.38 -1.60 -14.84
CA PHE A 187 -8.88 -2.74 -14.07
C PHE A 187 -8.69 -2.49 -12.58
N VAL A 188 -9.44 -3.23 -11.77
CA VAL A 188 -9.31 -3.21 -10.31
C VAL A 188 -8.40 -4.35 -9.87
N LEU A 189 -7.41 -4.02 -9.06
CA LEU A 189 -6.70 -4.96 -8.21
C LEU A 189 -7.45 -5.03 -6.89
N GLU A 190 -8.24 -6.09 -6.71
CA GLU A 190 -9.16 -6.22 -5.59
C GLU A 190 -8.46 -6.47 -4.26
N GLY A 191 -9.03 -5.90 -3.20
CA GLY A 191 -8.67 -6.21 -1.84
C GLY A 191 -9.13 -7.61 -1.44
N MET A 192 -8.36 -8.26 -0.58
CA MET A 192 -8.61 -9.60 -0.07
C MET A 192 -8.87 -9.53 1.43
N ASN A 193 -9.89 -10.24 1.90
CA ASN A 193 -10.19 -10.34 3.33
C ASN A 193 -9.27 -11.31 4.08
N THR A 194 -8.57 -12.17 3.33
CA THR A 194 -7.60 -13.14 3.86
C THR A 194 -6.33 -13.11 3.03
N LEU A 195 -5.20 -13.38 3.66
CA LEU A 195 -3.95 -13.52 2.92
C LEU A 195 -3.97 -14.79 2.05
N PRO A 196 -3.34 -14.76 0.86
CA PRO A 196 -3.17 -15.97 0.04
C PRO A 196 -2.53 -17.10 0.85
N GLY A 197 -2.96 -18.34 0.61
CA GLY A 197 -2.45 -19.49 1.35
C GLY A 197 -0.95 -19.77 1.15
N ASP A 198 -0.36 -19.21 0.10
CA ASP A 198 1.07 -19.26 -0.19
C ASP A 198 1.82 -17.99 0.25
N PHE A 199 1.17 -17.07 0.99
CA PHE A 199 1.83 -15.90 1.54
C PHE A 199 2.93 -16.31 2.54
N LYS A 200 4.10 -15.70 2.38
CA LYS A 200 5.21 -15.84 3.30
C LYS A 200 5.61 -14.48 3.85
N ALA A 201 5.87 -14.42 5.14
CA ALA A 201 6.22 -13.17 5.81
C ALA A 201 7.52 -12.52 5.30
N ASP A 202 8.42 -13.31 4.75
CA ASP A 202 9.75 -12.89 4.25
C ASP A 202 9.78 -12.66 2.73
N SER A 203 8.66 -12.85 2.05
CA SER A 203 8.58 -12.69 0.59
C SER A 203 7.28 -11.99 0.16
N ARG A 204 7.37 -11.19 -0.90
CA ARG A 204 6.21 -10.54 -1.53
C ARG A 204 5.74 -11.34 -2.73
N LYS A 205 4.45 -11.64 -2.77
CA LYS A 205 3.83 -12.22 -3.95
C LYS A 205 3.63 -11.16 -5.02
N THR A 206 3.92 -11.47 -6.26
CA THR A 206 3.65 -10.63 -7.44
C THR A 206 2.41 -11.16 -8.16
N TYR A 207 1.50 -10.28 -8.53
CA TYR A 207 0.27 -10.54 -9.27
C TYR A 207 0.32 -9.94 -10.67
#